data_4386aba023987bf6c9773433cac9a4c2
#
_entry.id   4386aba023987bf6c9773433cac9a4c2
#
_cell.length_a   1.000
_cell.length_b   1.000
_cell.length_c   1.000
_cell.angle_alpha   90.00
_cell.angle_beta   90.00
_cell.angle_gamma   90.00
#
_symmetry.space_group_name_H-M   'P 1'
#
loop_
_entity.id
_entity.type
_entity.pdbx_description
1 polymer ?
#
loop_
_entity_poly.entity_id
_entity_poly.type
_entity_poly.pdbx_seq_one_letter_code
_entity_poly.pdbx_strand_id
1 'polypeptide(L)'
;LQQEINQFSIDGFARRYFATHKRGLFRRAVPMDVLLCWTKDSIKQPLLLPNKPFSKEAIKCFKLLQMLMNDRQRPRHFQFIESLQYLLNCGITRGQMRDEIYVQICRQLNKNPRGASIRKGWEILCVVSITFPPSKNLESYLFEFVRQHHATKANGLNVLSQYVTHKLTCICSRGARGKVLAAAEIERAMEAPFKPSVFNESLDMIMDIQQDTVLKIPKIIPFLTNAVHELKGPTTEGIFRIPGDADDVTDLRIRIENGNYDSTGIQDPNVPASLLKYWLRDLAEPLIPTELYQGCIQYAEDKHKCLEIVNSLPDTNRRIVLYMIRFLQDFIDPQVTQHTLMNVFNLAMVFAPNFLRCPSTNLATIFENSKYEQIFLRTLIAELRVEKDACAYSENQVFGKIK
;
A
#
# COMPACT_ATOMS: atom_id res chain seq x y z
N LEU A 1 35.73 -2.27 -2.84
CA LEU A 1 34.31 -2.62 -2.57
C LEU A 1 33.65 -1.69 -1.52
N GLN A 2 34.36 -1.39 -0.40
CA GLN A 2 33.80 -0.50 0.63
C GLN A 2 33.73 0.97 0.18
N GLN A 3 34.59 1.40 -0.72
CA GLN A 3 34.58 2.76 -1.32
C GLN A 3 33.52 2.94 -2.42
N GLU A 4 33.18 1.89 -3.16
CA GLU A 4 32.12 1.95 -4.19
C GLU A 4 30.72 1.89 -3.58
N ILE A 5 30.53 1.20 -2.45
CA ILE A 5 29.26 1.20 -1.69
C ILE A 5 28.95 2.58 -1.13
N ASN A 6 29.95 3.39 -0.75
CA ASN A 6 29.76 4.75 -0.27
C ASN A 6 29.34 5.77 -1.34
N GLN A 7 29.45 5.45 -2.64
CA GLN A 7 28.99 6.37 -3.71
C GLN A 7 27.47 6.47 -3.83
N PHE A 8 26.73 5.47 -3.34
CA PHE A 8 25.27 5.44 -3.37
C PHE A 8 24.63 5.73 -2.01
N SER A 9 25.41 6.06 -1.00
CA SER A 9 24.93 6.45 0.31
C SER A 9 24.37 7.88 0.30
N ILE A 10 23.63 8.26 1.36
CA ILE A 10 23.14 9.62 1.57
C ILE A 10 24.24 10.68 1.48
N ASP A 11 25.51 10.30 1.71
CA ASP A 11 26.69 11.15 1.56
C ASP A 11 26.86 11.68 0.12
N GLY A 12 26.64 10.84 -0.89
CA GLY A 12 26.71 11.22 -2.29
C GLY A 12 25.66 12.26 -2.67
N PHE A 13 24.44 12.11 -2.16
CA PHE A 13 23.38 13.09 -2.31
C PHE A 13 23.72 14.39 -1.57
N ALA A 14 24.19 14.31 -0.35
CA ALA A 14 24.51 15.45 0.49
C ALA A 14 25.59 16.36 -0.12
N ARG A 15 26.60 15.81 -0.74
CA ARG A 15 27.65 16.59 -1.43
C ARG A 15 27.12 17.48 -2.54
N ARG A 16 26.04 17.07 -3.21
CA ARG A 16 25.45 17.81 -4.34
C ARG A 16 24.37 18.80 -3.91
N TYR A 17 23.58 18.45 -2.92
CA TYR A 17 22.32 19.14 -2.63
C TYR A 17 22.28 19.82 -1.25
N PHE A 18 23.23 19.54 -0.35
CA PHE A 18 23.25 20.18 0.96
C PHE A 18 23.71 21.63 0.90
N ALA A 19 23.06 22.46 1.69
CA ALA A 19 23.48 23.82 1.95
C ALA A 19 24.78 23.85 2.78
N THR A 20 25.64 24.84 2.55
CA THR A 20 26.83 25.05 3.38
C THR A 20 26.39 25.61 4.74
N HIS A 21 26.59 24.83 5.80
CA HIS A 21 26.34 25.22 7.16
C HIS A 21 27.61 25.79 7.78
N LYS A 22 27.48 26.92 8.50
CA LYS A 22 28.59 27.60 9.17
C LYS A 22 28.38 27.64 10.68
N ARG A 23 29.42 27.35 11.46
CA ARG A 23 29.37 27.33 12.94
C ARG A 23 30.55 28.11 13.53
N GLY A 24 30.31 28.66 14.72
CA GLY A 24 31.31 29.39 15.50
C GLY A 24 31.48 30.85 15.12
N LEU A 25 32.28 31.58 15.93
CA LEU A 25 32.57 32.99 15.74
C LEU A 25 33.20 33.33 14.38
N PHE A 26 34.04 32.42 13.86
CA PHE A 26 34.72 32.57 12.57
C PHE A 26 33.93 32.00 11.40
N ARG A 27 32.65 31.63 11.57
CA ARG A 27 31.76 31.11 10.51
C ARG A 27 32.38 29.99 9.67
N ARG A 28 33.14 29.08 10.30
CA ARG A 28 33.74 27.92 9.61
C ARG A 28 32.64 26.98 9.09
N ALA A 29 32.85 26.42 7.89
CA ALA A 29 31.95 25.43 7.33
C ALA A 29 31.89 24.19 8.23
N VAL A 30 30.68 23.67 8.46
CA VAL A 30 30.49 22.39 9.17
C VAL A 30 30.87 21.28 8.22
N PRO A 31 31.81 20.38 8.59
CA PRO A 31 32.13 19.23 7.76
C PRO A 31 30.90 18.36 7.46
N MET A 32 30.85 17.75 6.27
CA MET A 32 29.70 16.99 5.81
C MET A 32 29.42 15.76 6.68
N ASP A 33 30.46 15.07 7.15
CA ASP A 33 30.37 13.93 8.05
C ASP A 33 29.71 14.28 9.39
N VAL A 34 29.95 15.50 9.90
CA VAL A 34 29.27 16.04 11.10
C VAL A 34 27.83 16.43 10.78
N LEU A 35 27.61 17.03 9.61
CA LEU A 35 26.27 17.49 9.19
C LEU A 35 25.31 16.32 8.98
N LEU A 36 25.79 15.18 8.56
CA LEU A 36 25.00 13.97 8.30
C LEU A 36 24.76 13.10 9.54
N CYS A 37 25.36 13.43 10.68
CA CYS A 37 25.21 12.67 11.91
C CYS A 37 24.12 13.22 12.81
N TRP A 38 23.58 12.32 13.63
CA TRP A 38 22.66 12.64 14.71
C TRP A 38 23.13 13.82 15.56
N THR A 39 22.20 14.65 16.02
CA THR A 39 22.48 15.77 16.89
C THR A 39 21.30 16.10 17.81
N LYS A 40 21.61 16.58 19.01
CA LYS A 40 20.62 17.24 19.89
C LYS A 40 20.40 18.70 19.54
N ASP A 41 21.35 19.33 18.85
CA ASP A 41 21.30 20.73 18.50
C ASP A 41 20.26 20.96 17.38
N SER A 42 19.59 22.10 17.44
CA SER A 42 18.70 22.53 16.35
C SER A 42 19.52 23.00 15.15
N ILE A 43 18.97 22.83 13.97
CA ILE A 43 19.50 23.46 12.75
C ILE A 43 19.10 24.95 12.71
N LYS A 44 19.97 25.76 12.14
CA LYS A 44 19.72 27.23 11.95
C LYS A 44 19.22 27.55 10.56
N GLN A 45 19.34 26.64 9.63
CA GLN A 45 18.88 26.71 8.24
C GLN A 45 18.53 25.31 7.74
N PRO A 46 17.76 25.16 6.63
CA PRO A 46 17.49 23.88 6.02
C PRO A 46 18.77 23.11 5.68
N LEU A 47 18.70 21.79 5.63
CA LEU A 47 19.83 20.95 5.22
C LEU A 47 20.09 21.06 3.72
N LEU A 48 19.04 21.16 2.90
CA LEU A 48 19.14 21.20 1.44
C LEU A 48 19.25 22.64 0.92
N LEU A 49 19.91 22.76 -0.25
CA LEU A 49 20.06 24.02 -1.01
C LEU A 49 18.71 24.54 -1.51
N PRO A 50 18.58 25.75 -1.90
CA PRO A 50 18.03 26.90 -1.18
C PRO A 50 16.51 26.86 -1.11
N ASN A 51 15.97 26.39 -0.02
CA ASN A 51 14.54 26.54 0.28
C ASN A 51 14.28 27.80 1.14
N LYS A 52 14.78 28.96 0.69
CA LYS A 52 14.55 30.23 1.43
C LYS A 52 13.10 30.45 1.82
N PRO A 53 12.09 30.21 0.94
CA PRO A 53 10.68 30.39 1.33
C PRO A 53 10.24 29.47 2.48
N PHE A 54 10.83 28.27 2.59
CA PHE A 54 10.41 27.23 3.57
C PHE A 54 11.39 27.04 4.73
N SER A 55 12.37 27.95 4.91
CA SER A 55 13.39 27.81 5.94
C SER A 55 12.81 27.70 7.35
N LYS A 56 11.79 28.46 7.65
CA LYS A 56 11.12 28.44 8.98
C LYS A 56 10.43 27.09 9.21
N GLU A 57 9.74 26.57 8.19
CA GLU A 57 9.06 25.28 8.24
C GLU A 57 10.05 24.13 8.37
N ALA A 58 11.14 24.15 7.60
CA ALA A 58 12.19 23.11 7.67
C ALA A 58 12.82 23.04 9.07
N ILE A 59 13.14 24.21 9.67
CA ILE A 59 13.67 24.28 11.04
C ILE A 59 12.62 23.79 12.05
N LYS A 60 11.35 24.14 11.86
CA LYS A 60 10.26 23.68 12.71
C LYS A 60 10.08 22.17 12.59
N CYS A 61 10.07 21.61 11.38
CA CYS A 61 10.01 20.17 11.15
C CYS A 61 11.15 19.43 11.86
N PHE A 62 12.38 19.94 11.77
CA PHE A 62 13.51 19.34 12.46
C PHE A 62 13.36 19.33 13.99
N LYS A 63 12.89 20.44 14.57
CA LYS A 63 12.61 20.51 16.02
C LYS A 63 11.51 19.52 16.43
N LEU A 64 10.44 19.41 15.63
CA LEU A 64 9.37 18.46 15.87
C LEU A 64 9.90 17.02 15.76
N LEU A 65 10.69 16.70 14.73
CA LEU A 65 11.31 15.40 14.56
C LEU A 65 12.16 15.02 15.79
N GLN A 66 12.99 15.93 16.29
CA GLN A 66 13.78 15.69 17.50
C GLN A 66 12.89 15.42 18.73
N MET A 67 11.75 16.12 18.88
CA MET A 67 10.78 15.88 19.95
C MET A 67 10.04 14.54 19.75
N LEU A 68 9.66 14.20 18.52
CA LEU A 68 9.03 12.92 18.17
C LEU A 68 9.95 11.73 18.48
N MET A 69 11.25 11.88 18.23
CA MET A 69 12.28 10.86 18.52
C MET A 69 12.78 10.85 19.98
N ASN A 70 12.26 11.72 20.85
CA ASN A 70 12.74 11.94 22.23
C ASN A 70 14.19 12.45 22.32
N ASP A 71 14.72 13.07 21.28
CA ASP A 71 16.06 13.69 21.28
C ASP A 71 16.06 15.11 21.84
N ARG A 72 14.87 15.71 21.95
CA ARG A 72 14.63 17.03 22.51
C ARG A 72 13.53 16.99 23.55
N GLN A 73 13.68 17.81 24.60
CA GLN A 73 12.65 17.98 25.62
C GLN A 73 11.33 18.46 25.00
N ARG A 74 10.24 17.82 25.40
CA ARG A 74 8.88 18.13 24.96
C ARG A 74 8.23 19.16 25.88
N PRO A 75 7.52 20.17 25.35
CA PRO A 75 6.68 21.04 26.15
C PRO A 75 5.51 20.24 26.77
N ARG A 76 4.91 20.82 27.85
CA ARG A 76 3.84 20.11 28.62
C ARG A 76 2.63 19.69 27.76
N HIS A 77 2.31 20.43 26.71
CA HIS A 77 1.17 20.17 25.82
C HIS A 77 1.63 19.57 24.47
N PHE A 78 2.78 18.92 24.44
CA PHE A 78 3.22 18.25 23.23
C PHE A 78 2.30 17.06 22.88
N GLN A 79 1.71 17.11 21.70
CA GLN A 79 0.88 16.04 21.16
C GLN A 79 1.63 15.35 20.03
N PHE A 80 1.93 14.06 20.21
CA PHE A 80 2.74 13.29 19.26
C PHE A 80 2.07 13.22 17.89
N ILE A 81 0.80 12.81 17.85
CA ILE A 81 0.05 12.64 16.59
C ILE A 81 -0.08 13.96 15.84
N GLU A 82 -0.50 15.03 16.51
CA GLU A 82 -0.65 16.36 15.89
C GLU A 82 0.69 16.90 15.34
N SER A 83 1.78 16.66 16.08
CA SER A 83 3.13 17.07 15.66
C SER A 83 3.59 16.29 14.42
N LEU A 84 3.28 14.99 14.36
CA LEU A 84 3.58 14.16 13.19
C LEU A 84 2.69 14.55 12.01
N GLN A 85 1.40 14.79 12.23
CA GLN A 85 0.49 15.29 11.19
C GLN A 85 0.95 16.63 10.60
N TYR A 86 1.47 17.54 11.43
CA TYR A 86 2.04 18.78 10.93
C TYR A 86 3.22 18.52 9.97
N LEU A 87 4.15 17.63 10.36
CA LEU A 87 5.29 17.23 9.53
C LEU A 87 4.83 16.61 8.21
N LEU A 88 3.85 15.70 8.26
CA LEU A 88 3.29 15.05 7.07
C LEU A 88 2.61 16.08 6.15
N ASN A 89 1.85 17.02 6.71
CA ASN A 89 1.18 18.07 5.94
C ASN A 89 2.18 18.96 5.19
N CYS A 90 3.33 19.25 5.79
CA CYS A 90 4.38 20.00 5.11
C CYS A 90 4.87 19.28 3.84
N GLY A 91 5.05 17.95 3.89
CA GLY A 91 5.46 17.16 2.72
C GLY A 91 4.35 16.95 1.69
N ILE A 92 3.08 16.87 2.12
CA ILE A 92 1.92 16.74 1.21
C ILE A 92 1.72 18.04 0.42
N THR A 93 1.64 19.15 1.12
CA THR A 93 1.29 20.45 0.53
C THR A 93 2.44 21.12 -0.21
N ARG A 94 3.67 20.77 0.12
CA ARG A 94 4.90 21.41 -0.39
C ARG A 94 5.90 20.35 -0.86
N GLY A 95 5.89 20.03 -2.14
CA GLY A 95 6.78 19.01 -2.72
C GLY A 95 8.26 19.24 -2.41
N GLN A 96 8.70 20.49 -2.31
CA GLN A 96 10.07 20.86 -1.97
C GLN A 96 10.47 20.49 -0.52
N MET A 97 9.50 20.30 0.38
CA MET A 97 9.76 19.87 1.75
C MET A 97 9.97 18.36 1.90
N ARG A 98 9.61 17.56 0.90
CA ARG A 98 9.69 16.09 0.98
C ARG A 98 11.11 15.61 1.20
N ASP A 99 12.02 16.03 0.34
CA ASP A 99 13.44 15.65 0.45
C ASP A 99 14.06 16.17 1.74
N GLU A 100 13.74 17.39 2.14
CA GLU A 100 14.22 17.97 3.40
C GLU A 100 13.79 17.10 4.59
N ILE A 101 12.52 16.65 4.64
CA ILE A 101 11.99 15.80 5.72
C ILE A 101 12.71 14.44 5.72
N TYR A 102 12.86 13.79 4.56
CA TYR A 102 13.56 12.51 4.46
C TYR A 102 15.01 12.63 4.92
N VAL A 103 15.72 13.67 4.48
CA VAL A 103 17.12 13.88 4.84
C VAL A 103 17.28 14.21 6.32
N GLN A 104 16.36 14.97 6.91
CA GLN A 104 16.33 15.23 8.36
C GLN A 104 16.17 13.92 9.16
N ILE A 105 15.30 13.00 8.71
CA ILE A 105 15.11 11.70 9.34
C ILE A 105 16.38 10.86 9.20
N CYS A 106 16.94 10.73 8.00
CA CYS A 106 18.18 9.98 7.76
C CYS A 106 19.33 10.50 8.63
N ARG A 107 19.48 11.81 8.74
CA ARG A 107 20.47 12.44 9.62
C ARG A 107 20.29 12.01 11.08
N GLN A 108 19.07 12.06 11.59
CA GLN A 108 18.79 11.69 12.98
C GLN A 108 18.91 10.18 13.25
N LEU A 109 18.83 9.36 12.22
CA LEU A 109 19.10 7.93 12.31
C LEU A 109 20.59 7.58 12.22
N ASN A 110 21.37 8.39 11.49
CA ASN A 110 22.78 8.08 11.22
C ASN A 110 23.67 8.35 12.44
N LYS A 111 24.41 7.33 12.87
CA LYS A 111 25.29 7.36 14.06
C LYS A 111 24.57 7.84 15.33
N ASN A 112 23.30 7.55 15.46
CA ASN A 112 22.53 7.85 16.65
C ASN A 112 22.93 6.88 17.78
N PRO A 113 23.36 7.39 18.96
CA PRO A 113 23.79 6.52 20.06
C PRO A 113 22.63 5.95 20.88
N ARG A 114 21.37 6.34 20.58
CA ARG A 114 20.20 6.02 21.41
C ARG A 114 19.25 5.06 20.70
N GLY A 115 19.24 3.79 21.10
CA GLY A 115 18.41 2.76 20.47
C GLY A 115 16.90 3.10 20.43
N ALA A 116 16.36 3.67 21.50
CA ALA A 116 14.95 4.10 21.54
C ALA A 116 14.65 5.23 20.54
N SER A 117 15.58 6.16 20.35
CA SER A 117 15.48 7.22 19.36
C SER A 117 15.56 6.66 17.94
N ILE A 118 16.48 5.74 17.67
CA ILE A 118 16.59 5.03 16.40
C ILE A 118 15.26 4.33 16.06
N ARG A 119 14.73 3.55 16.99
CA ARG A 119 13.44 2.86 16.81
C ARG A 119 12.33 3.83 16.44
N LYS A 120 12.21 4.92 17.18
CA LYS A 120 11.18 5.93 16.94
C LYS A 120 11.36 6.64 15.60
N GLY A 121 12.60 6.92 15.19
CA GLY A 121 12.89 7.50 13.87
C GLY A 121 12.50 6.57 12.72
N TRP A 122 12.71 5.26 12.85
CA TRP A 122 12.26 4.28 11.87
C TRP A 122 10.72 4.14 11.82
N GLU A 123 10.04 4.17 12.97
CA GLU A 123 8.57 4.20 13.02
C GLU A 123 8.00 5.43 12.30
N ILE A 124 8.62 6.60 12.48
CA ILE A 124 8.28 7.83 11.76
C ILE A 124 8.54 7.64 10.25
N LEU A 125 9.65 7.03 9.87
CA LEU A 125 9.97 6.76 8.46
C LEU A 125 8.95 5.82 7.81
N CYS A 126 8.41 4.83 8.54
CA CYS A 126 7.29 4.00 8.08
C CYS A 126 6.08 4.86 7.71
N VAL A 127 5.71 5.82 8.54
CA VAL A 127 4.56 6.73 8.30
C VAL A 127 4.83 7.67 7.13
N VAL A 128 6.03 8.24 7.04
CA VAL A 128 6.41 9.15 5.94
C VAL A 128 6.41 8.39 4.60
N SER A 129 6.92 7.16 4.56
CA SER A 129 7.02 6.35 3.35
C SER A 129 5.68 5.92 2.74
N ILE A 130 4.58 6.02 3.49
CA ILE A 130 3.22 5.79 2.97
C ILE A 130 2.47 7.10 2.66
N THR A 131 3.10 8.24 2.86
CA THR A 131 2.45 9.55 2.75
C THR A 131 2.87 10.33 1.50
N PHE A 132 4.16 10.38 1.22
CA PHE A 132 4.70 11.05 0.02
C PHE A 132 6.05 10.46 -0.41
N PRO A 133 6.34 10.44 -1.74
CA PRO A 133 7.63 9.96 -2.24
C PRO A 133 8.73 11.02 -2.05
N PRO A 134 10.01 10.59 -2.04
CA PRO A 134 11.14 11.49 -2.27
C PRO A 134 11.12 11.98 -3.73
N SER A 135 11.94 13.01 -4.03
CA SER A 135 12.21 13.36 -5.43
C SER A 135 13.03 12.25 -6.12
N LYS A 136 13.01 12.25 -7.46
CA LYS A 136 13.83 11.33 -8.26
C LYS A 136 15.33 11.46 -7.99
N ASN A 137 15.78 12.64 -7.57
CA ASN A 137 17.19 12.87 -7.20
C ASN A 137 17.59 12.19 -5.90
N LEU A 138 16.69 12.09 -4.94
CA LEU A 138 16.93 11.47 -3.64
C LEU A 138 16.61 9.97 -3.63
N GLU A 139 15.72 9.51 -4.50
CA GLU A 139 15.12 8.16 -4.48
C GLU A 139 16.16 7.05 -4.34
N SER A 140 17.16 6.97 -5.23
CA SER A 140 18.18 5.91 -5.19
C SER A 140 19.04 5.94 -3.92
N TYR A 141 19.39 7.12 -3.44
CA TYR A 141 20.19 7.28 -2.21
C TYR A 141 19.38 6.88 -0.96
N LEU A 142 18.09 7.21 -0.92
CA LEU A 142 17.21 6.84 0.18
C LEU A 142 17.01 5.33 0.24
N PHE A 143 16.79 4.68 -0.91
CA PHE A 143 16.69 3.22 -0.98
C PHE A 143 17.96 2.54 -0.49
N GLU A 144 19.13 3.04 -0.88
CA GLU A 144 20.40 2.48 -0.43
C GLU A 144 20.59 2.67 1.08
N PHE A 145 20.28 3.86 1.61
CA PHE A 145 20.32 4.10 3.06
C PHE A 145 19.44 3.11 3.83
N VAL A 146 18.22 2.85 3.35
CA VAL A 146 17.29 1.92 3.99
C VAL A 146 17.78 0.48 3.88
N ARG A 147 18.26 0.04 2.72
CA ARG A 147 18.75 -1.33 2.47
C ARG A 147 19.96 -1.72 3.34
N GLN A 148 20.82 -0.78 3.69
CA GLN A 148 21.95 -1.03 4.60
C GLN A 148 21.52 -1.62 5.94
N HIS A 149 20.26 -1.45 6.35
CA HIS A 149 19.71 -1.94 7.60
C HIS A 149 18.95 -3.26 7.48
N HIS A 150 18.79 -3.84 6.27
CA HIS A 150 18.02 -5.08 6.05
C HIS A 150 18.54 -6.29 6.84
N ALA A 151 19.84 -6.34 7.14
CA ALA A 151 20.45 -7.40 7.94
C ALA A 151 20.55 -7.06 9.44
N THR A 152 20.21 -5.84 9.86
CA THR A 152 20.39 -5.36 11.23
C THR A 152 19.22 -5.79 12.10
N LYS A 153 19.40 -6.82 12.93
CA LYS A 153 18.36 -7.33 13.83
C LYS A 153 18.10 -6.45 15.05
N ALA A 154 19.11 -5.65 15.47
CA ALA A 154 18.98 -4.76 16.63
C ALA A 154 17.80 -3.82 16.46
N ASN A 155 17.00 -3.63 17.51
CA ASN A 155 15.80 -2.78 17.52
C ASN A 155 14.73 -3.15 16.45
N GLY A 156 14.80 -4.34 15.83
CA GLY A 156 13.89 -4.75 14.76
C GLY A 156 14.10 -3.98 13.44
N LEU A 157 15.30 -3.44 13.21
CA LEU A 157 15.60 -2.60 12.04
C LEU A 157 15.50 -3.37 10.73
N ASN A 158 15.81 -4.66 10.72
CA ASN A 158 15.61 -5.52 9.55
C ASN A 158 14.15 -5.52 9.08
N VAL A 159 13.19 -5.65 9.99
CA VAL A 159 11.75 -5.66 9.69
C VAL A 159 11.30 -4.26 9.25
N LEU A 160 11.68 -3.22 9.99
CA LEU A 160 11.33 -1.83 9.68
C LEU A 160 11.88 -1.39 8.33
N SER A 161 13.14 -1.70 8.03
CA SER A 161 13.77 -1.28 6.78
C SER A 161 13.22 -2.03 5.56
N GLN A 162 12.88 -3.31 5.68
CA GLN A 162 12.21 -4.06 4.62
C GLN A 162 10.81 -3.48 4.35
N TYR A 163 10.05 -3.20 5.39
CA TYR A 163 8.75 -2.54 5.27
C TYR A 163 8.86 -1.17 4.58
N VAL A 164 9.79 -0.32 5.01
CA VAL A 164 10.02 1.01 4.41
C VAL A 164 10.42 0.88 2.94
N THR A 165 11.30 -0.07 2.59
CA THR A 165 11.69 -0.31 1.19
C THR A 165 10.47 -0.63 0.33
N HIS A 166 9.60 -1.52 0.79
CA HIS A 166 8.37 -1.88 0.09
C HIS A 166 7.44 -0.67 -0.07
N LYS A 167 7.19 0.07 1.02
CA LYS A 167 6.31 1.25 0.98
C LYS A 167 6.86 2.39 0.11
N LEU A 168 8.17 2.61 0.12
CA LEU A 168 8.82 3.56 -0.78
C LEU A 168 8.61 3.16 -2.25
N THR A 169 8.78 1.90 -2.59
CA THR A 169 8.52 1.40 -3.95
C THR A 169 7.09 1.73 -4.39
N CYS A 170 6.10 1.45 -3.55
CA CYS A 170 4.71 1.75 -3.83
C CYS A 170 4.44 3.26 -3.97
N ILE A 171 4.92 4.09 -3.03
CA ILE A 171 4.62 5.52 -3.03
C ILE A 171 5.35 6.26 -4.16
N CYS A 172 6.53 5.80 -4.57
CA CYS A 172 7.27 6.38 -5.71
C CYS A 172 6.54 6.18 -7.05
N SER A 173 5.77 5.11 -7.18
CA SER A 173 4.94 4.87 -8.37
C SER A 173 3.60 5.62 -8.34
N ARG A 174 3.01 5.82 -7.14
CA ARG A 174 1.67 6.42 -6.96
C ARG A 174 1.67 7.92 -6.78
N GLY A 175 2.74 8.47 -6.22
CA GLY A 175 2.79 9.87 -5.81
C GLY A 175 2.27 10.12 -4.39
N ALA A 176 2.29 11.38 -3.97
CA ALA A 176 1.88 11.78 -2.62
C ALA A 176 0.38 11.65 -2.38
N ARG A 177 0.00 11.37 -1.14
CA ARG A 177 -1.40 11.44 -0.71
C ARG A 177 -1.94 12.88 -0.83
N GLY A 178 -3.25 12.98 -1.07
CA GLY A 178 -3.92 14.28 -1.17
C GLY A 178 -4.27 14.91 0.17
N LYS A 179 -4.26 14.15 1.27
CA LYS A 179 -4.59 14.60 2.63
C LYS A 179 -3.77 13.87 3.69
N VAL A 180 -3.67 14.50 4.86
CA VAL A 180 -2.95 13.97 6.02
C VAL A 180 -3.65 12.72 6.58
N LEU A 181 -2.85 11.78 7.06
CA LEU A 181 -3.33 10.59 7.74
C LEU A 181 -4.08 10.91 9.03
N ALA A 182 -5.17 10.22 9.30
CA ALA A 182 -5.85 10.25 10.59
C ALA A 182 -4.99 9.60 11.69
N ALA A 183 -5.29 9.86 12.96
CA ALA A 183 -4.54 9.31 14.10
C ALA A 183 -4.44 7.78 14.03
N ALA A 184 -5.56 7.09 13.81
CA ALA A 184 -5.59 5.63 13.71
C ALA A 184 -4.76 5.08 12.53
N GLU A 185 -4.70 5.81 11.39
CA GLU A 185 -3.85 5.43 10.25
C GLU A 185 -2.36 5.55 10.59
N ILE A 186 -1.98 6.61 11.34
CA ILE A 186 -0.60 6.81 11.81
C ILE A 186 -0.18 5.70 12.77
N GLU A 187 -1.00 5.41 13.79
CA GLU A 187 -0.75 4.36 14.77
C GLU A 187 -0.60 2.99 14.07
N ARG A 188 -1.50 2.67 13.15
CA ARG A 188 -1.42 1.45 12.34
C ARG A 188 -0.14 1.38 11.54
N ALA A 189 0.27 2.46 10.87
CA ALA A 189 1.49 2.50 10.05
C ALA A 189 2.76 2.29 10.88
N MET A 190 2.79 2.75 12.13
CA MET A 190 3.92 2.53 13.04
C MET A 190 3.99 1.07 13.53
N GLU A 191 2.86 0.38 13.66
CA GLU A 191 2.79 -1.02 14.11
C GLU A 191 2.86 -2.03 12.95
N ALA A 192 2.47 -1.62 11.74
CA ALA A 192 2.32 -2.49 10.57
C ALA A 192 3.54 -3.37 10.26
N PRO A 193 4.80 -2.92 10.42
CA PRO A 193 5.96 -3.78 10.21
C PRO A 193 5.97 -5.05 11.07
N PHE A 194 5.38 -4.99 12.27
CA PHE A 194 5.35 -6.09 13.26
C PHE A 194 3.99 -6.76 13.39
N LYS A 195 2.96 -6.14 12.82
CA LYS A 195 1.59 -6.67 12.75
C LYS A 195 1.13 -6.63 11.30
N PRO A 196 1.63 -7.54 10.45
CA PRO A 196 1.30 -7.55 9.05
C PRO A 196 -0.22 -7.76 8.87
N SER A 197 -0.83 -7.00 7.96
CA SER A 197 -2.23 -7.11 7.59
C SER A 197 -2.37 -7.62 6.17
N VAL A 198 -3.41 -8.42 5.92
CA VAL A 198 -3.80 -8.85 4.57
C VAL A 198 -4.73 -7.83 3.89
N PHE A 199 -5.06 -6.74 4.56
CA PHE A 199 -5.88 -5.64 4.04
C PHE A 199 -5.01 -4.43 3.70
N ASN A 200 -5.40 -3.68 2.66
CA ASN A 200 -4.71 -2.47 2.18
C ASN A 200 -3.22 -2.72 1.88
N GLU A 201 -2.91 -3.91 1.38
CA GLU A 201 -1.56 -4.35 1.03
C GLU A 201 -1.45 -4.74 -0.44
N SER A 202 -0.23 -4.85 -0.95
CA SER A 202 0.05 -5.44 -2.26
C SER A 202 -0.11 -6.96 -2.21
N LEU A 203 -0.43 -7.57 -3.36
CA LEU A 203 -0.56 -9.01 -3.45
C LEU A 203 0.74 -9.73 -3.10
N ASP A 204 1.89 -9.19 -3.50
CA ASP A 204 3.20 -9.78 -3.18
C ASP A 204 3.43 -9.84 -1.66
N MET A 205 3.14 -8.74 -0.94
CA MET A 205 3.25 -8.74 0.52
C MET A 205 2.26 -9.67 1.19
N ILE A 206 1.03 -9.77 0.68
CA ILE A 206 0.02 -10.68 1.22
C ILE A 206 0.49 -12.14 1.06
N MET A 207 1.05 -12.49 -0.11
CA MET A 207 1.58 -13.83 -0.35
C MET A 207 2.81 -14.12 0.51
N ASP A 208 3.70 -13.14 0.71
CA ASP A 208 4.86 -13.27 1.60
C ASP A 208 4.45 -13.46 3.07
N ILE A 209 3.45 -12.70 3.55
CA ILE A 209 2.91 -12.84 4.90
C ILE A 209 2.29 -14.22 5.12
N GLN A 210 1.57 -14.73 4.11
CA GLN A 210 0.86 -16.00 4.19
C GLN A 210 1.80 -17.19 4.37
N GLN A 211 3.02 -17.15 3.79
CA GLN A 211 4.04 -18.20 3.87
C GLN A 211 3.50 -19.61 3.51
N ASP A 212 2.41 -19.68 2.75
CA ASP A 212 1.81 -20.92 2.31
C ASP A 212 2.40 -21.32 0.95
N THR A 213 3.05 -22.47 0.91
CA THR A 213 3.68 -22.98 -0.33
C THR A 213 2.70 -23.73 -1.24
N VAL A 214 1.60 -24.19 -0.70
CA VAL A 214 0.58 -24.97 -1.44
C VAL A 214 -0.42 -24.06 -2.13
N LEU A 215 -0.94 -23.07 -1.40
CA LEU A 215 -1.93 -22.12 -1.92
C LEU A 215 -1.24 -21.01 -2.72
N LYS A 216 -1.61 -20.85 -3.99
CA LYS A 216 -1.00 -19.90 -4.94
C LYS A 216 -1.77 -18.59 -5.07
N ILE A 217 -2.79 -18.39 -4.27
CA ILE A 217 -3.57 -17.16 -4.15
C ILE A 217 -3.74 -16.78 -2.66
N PRO A 218 -4.06 -15.52 -2.32
CA PRO A 218 -4.32 -15.13 -0.94
C PRO A 218 -5.42 -15.99 -0.29
N LYS A 219 -5.13 -16.55 0.89
CA LYS A 219 -6.02 -17.44 1.66
C LYS A 219 -7.40 -16.82 1.93
N ILE A 220 -7.47 -15.49 2.02
CA ILE A 220 -8.72 -14.77 2.24
C ILE A 220 -9.74 -15.00 1.12
N ILE A 221 -9.30 -15.22 -0.12
CA ILE A 221 -10.18 -15.41 -1.27
C ILE A 221 -10.93 -16.73 -1.17
N PRO A 222 -10.27 -17.92 -1.13
CA PRO A 222 -10.99 -19.17 -0.97
C PRO A 222 -11.76 -19.21 0.35
N PHE A 223 -11.27 -18.62 1.43
CA PHE A 223 -12.01 -18.55 2.68
C PHE A 223 -13.35 -17.82 2.53
N LEU A 224 -13.35 -16.59 1.98
CA LEU A 224 -14.58 -15.80 1.85
C LEU A 224 -15.53 -16.37 0.81
N THR A 225 -15.03 -16.88 -0.33
CA THR A 225 -15.87 -17.50 -1.36
C THR A 225 -16.53 -18.80 -0.86
N ASN A 226 -15.80 -19.60 -0.09
CA ASN A 226 -16.36 -20.80 0.54
C ASN A 226 -17.40 -20.44 1.59
N ALA A 227 -17.15 -19.45 2.45
CA ALA A 227 -18.11 -18.96 3.43
C ALA A 227 -19.42 -18.48 2.78
N VAL A 228 -19.35 -17.79 1.63
CA VAL A 228 -20.55 -17.39 0.87
C VAL A 228 -21.34 -18.63 0.43
N HIS A 229 -20.69 -19.68 -0.05
CA HIS A 229 -21.38 -20.91 -0.44
C HIS A 229 -21.96 -21.68 0.74
N GLU A 230 -21.20 -21.87 1.82
CA GLU A 230 -21.60 -22.59 3.03
C GLU A 230 -22.81 -21.93 3.72
N LEU A 231 -22.86 -20.59 3.69
CA LEU A 231 -23.96 -19.80 4.23
C LEU A 231 -25.14 -19.65 3.25
N LYS A 232 -25.20 -20.51 2.21
CA LYS A 232 -26.29 -20.53 1.22
C LYS A 232 -26.42 -19.27 0.35
N GLY A 233 -25.32 -18.61 0.05
CA GLY A 233 -25.28 -17.48 -0.89
C GLY A 233 -25.99 -17.74 -2.22
N PRO A 234 -25.87 -18.94 -2.87
CA PRO A 234 -26.56 -19.27 -4.11
C PRO A 234 -28.10 -19.29 -4.02
N THR A 235 -28.67 -19.27 -2.82
CA THR A 235 -30.12 -19.21 -2.60
C THR A 235 -30.58 -17.91 -1.93
N THR A 236 -29.65 -16.94 -1.77
CA THR A 236 -29.92 -15.66 -1.11
C THR A 236 -30.21 -14.57 -2.13
N GLU A 237 -31.43 -14.00 -2.07
CA GLU A 237 -31.84 -12.90 -2.95
C GLU A 237 -30.93 -11.69 -2.77
N GLY A 238 -30.47 -11.13 -3.89
CA GLY A 238 -29.63 -9.93 -3.92
C GLY A 238 -28.22 -10.11 -3.39
N ILE A 239 -27.75 -11.36 -3.25
CA ILE A 239 -26.34 -11.64 -2.85
C ILE A 239 -25.37 -10.77 -3.62
N PHE A 240 -24.33 -10.25 -2.99
CA PHE A 240 -23.35 -9.28 -3.47
C PHE A 240 -23.89 -7.84 -3.68
N ARG A 241 -25.18 -7.64 -3.90
CA ARG A 241 -25.82 -6.32 -4.02
C ARG A 241 -26.23 -5.76 -2.67
N ILE A 242 -26.86 -6.61 -1.84
CA ILE A 242 -27.28 -6.25 -0.49
C ILE A 242 -26.05 -6.29 0.41
N PRO A 243 -25.77 -5.21 1.18
CA PRO A 243 -24.67 -5.23 2.13
C PRO A 243 -24.98 -6.14 3.31
N GLY A 244 -23.97 -6.85 3.83
CA GLY A 244 -24.05 -7.48 5.13
C GLY A 244 -24.04 -6.46 6.27
N ASP A 245 -24.40 -6.89 7.47
CA ASP A 245 -24.31 -6.06 8.65
C ASP A 245 -22.90 -5.51 8.86
N ALA A 246 -22.80 -4.23 9.14
CA ALA A 246 -21.51 -3.53 9.18
C ALA A 246 -20.63 -3.98 10.36
N ASP A 247 -21.24 -4.31 11.49
CA ASP A 247 -20.53 -4.77 12.68
C ASP A 247 -20.02 -6.20 12.47
N ASP A 248 -20.84 -7.09 11.90
CA ASP A 248 -20.44 -8.46 11.55
C ASP A 248 -19.31 -8.48 10.49
N VAL A 249 -19.37 -7.59 9.48
CA VAL A 249 -18.29 -7.43 8.49
C VAL A 249 -16.99 -6.95 9.16
N THR A 250 -17.10 -6.02 10.10
CA THR A 250 -15.96 -5.51 10.86
C THR A 250 -15.36 -6.59 11.75
N ASP A 251 -16.19 -7.35 12.44
CA ASP A 251 -15.76 -8.47 13.30
C ASP A 251 -15.04 -9.56 12.49
N LEU A 252 -15.59 -9.96 11.35
CA LEU A 252 -14.96 -10.94 10.47
C LEU A 252 -13.61 -10.42 9.95
N ARG A 253 -13.53 -9.14 9.57
CA ARG A 253 -12.29 -8.50 9.18
C ARG A 253 -11.25 -8.56 10.29
N ILE A 254 -11.61 -8.21 11.53
CA ILE A 254 -10.72 -8.25 12.70
C ILE A 254 -10.23 -9.68 12.97
N ARG A 255 -11.09 -10.69 12.84
CA ARG A 255 -10.69 -12.11 12.97
C ARG A 255 -9.60 -12.45 11.96
N ILE A 256 -9.82 -12.13 10.68
CA ILE A 256 -8.85 -12.39 9.61
C ILE A 256 -7.54 -11.62 9.84
N GLU A 257 -7.59 -10.34 10.24
CA GLU A 257 -6.40 -9.54 10.57
C GLU A 257 -5.57 -10.17 11.72
N ASN A 258 -6.23 -10.88 12.63
CA ASN A 258 -5.58 -11.66 13.69
C ASN A 258 -5.16 -13.08 13.26
N GLY A 259 -5.25 -13.40 11.97
CA GLY A 259 -4.90 -14.71 11.43
C GLY A 259 -5.96 -15.80 11.66
N ASN A 260 -7.10 -15.44 12.22
CA ASN A 260 -8.21 -16.36 12.47
C ASN A 260 -9.20 -16.36 11.30
N TYR A 261 -9.08 -17.36 10.44
CA TYR A 261 -9.97 -17.60 9.30
C TYR A 261 -11.13 -18.50 9.73
N ASP A 262 -12.06 -17.93 10.52
CA ASP A 262 -13.23 -18.61 11.07
C ASP A 262 -14.49 -17.75 10.89
N SER A 263 -15.51 -18.34 10.25
CA SER A 263 -16.82 -17.73 10.04
C SER A 263 -17.88 -18.17 11.06
N THR A 264 -17.49 -18.90 12.11
CA THR A 264 -18.41 -19.38 13.13
C THR A 264 -19.20 -18.24 13.76
N GLY A 265 -20.52 -18.41 13.85
CA GLY A 265 -21.45 -17.42 14.38
C GLY A 265 -22.02 -16.46 13.32
N ILE A 266 -21.45 -16.40 12.12
CA ILE A 266 -22.01 -15.65 11.00
C ILE A 266 -23.06 -16.52 10.31
N GLN A 267 -24.24 -15.96 10.08
CA GLN A 267 -25.36 -16.65 9.44
C GLN A 267 -25.74 -16.01 8.10
N ASP A 268 -25.41 -14.73 7.90
CA ASP A 268 -25.73 -13.97 6.70
C ASP A 268 -24.59 -14.07 5.66
N PRO A 269 -24.83 -14.69 4.48
CA PRO A 269 -23.84 -14.75 3.40
C PRO A 269 -23.45 -13.38 2.85
N ASN A 270 -24.24 -12.33 3.07
CA ASN A 270 -23.90 -10.97 2.66
C ASN A 270 -22.69 -10.42 3.45
N VAL A 271 -22.39 -10.95 4.63
CA VAL A 271 -21.22 -10.55 5.43
C VAL A 271 -19.92 -10.93 4.73
N PRO A 272 -19.59 -12.22 4.45
CA PRO A 272 -18.38 -12.58 3.71
C PRO A 272 -18.39 -12.03 2.28
N ALA A 273 -19.56 -11.90 1.62
CA ALA A 273 -19.67 -11.30 0.30
C ALA A 273 -19.27 -9.81 0.28
N SER A 274 -19.70 -9.06 1.29
CA SER A 274 -19.33 -7.65 1.47
C SER A 274 -17.83 -7.49 1.76
N LEU A 275 -17.27 -8.34 2.63
CA LEU A 275 -15.85 -8.31 2.95
C LEU A 275 -14.98 -8.71 1.76
N LEU A 276 -15.41 -9.65 0.92
CA LEU A 276 -14.71 -10.04 -0.30
C LEU A 276 -14.59 -8.86 -1.28
N LYS A 277 -15.69 -8.16 -1.54
CA LYS A 277 -15.68 -6.95 -2.39
C LYS A 277 -14.84 -5.85 -1.80
N TYR A 278 -14.96 -5.63 -0.48
CA TYR A 278 -14.12 -4.66 0.23
C TYR A 278 -12.64 -4.98 0.08
N TRP A 279 -12.24 -6.24 0.31
CA TRP A 279 -10.85 -6.65 0.23
C TRP A 279 -10.25 -6.44 -1.17
N LEU A 280 -10.97 -6.84 -2.23
CA LEU A 280 -10.55 -6.62 -3.63
C LEU A 280 -10.35 -5.13 -3.94
N ARG A 281 -11.26 -4.27 -3.47
CA ARG A 281 -11.19 -2.82 -3.66
C ARG A 281 -10.09 -2.16 -2.81
N ASP A 282 -9.80 -2.72 -1.63
CA ASP A 282 -8.85 -2.19 -0.66
C ASP A 282 -7.40 -2.57 -0.97
N LEU A 283 -7.17 -3.47 -1.93
CA LEU A 283 -5.82 -3.84 -2.38
C LEU A 283 -5.00 -2.58 -2.67
N ALA A 284 -3.75 -2.61 -2.25
CA ALA A 284 -2.84 -1.49 -2.46
C ALA A 284 -2.75 -1.12 -3.95
N GLU A 285 -2.74 -2.10 -4.85
CA GLU A 285 -2.84 -1.95 -6.30
C GLU A 285 -4.10 -2.65 -6.81
N PRO A 286 -4.76 -2.11 -7.87
CA PRO A 286 -5.93 -2.77 -8.39
C PRO A 286 -5.60 -4.17 -8.88
N LEU A 287 -6.57 -5.09 -8.78
CA LEU A 287 -6.39 -6.47 -9.21
C LEU A 287 -5.95 -6.58 -10.68
N ILE A 288 -6.50 -5.74 -11.54
CA ILE A 288 -6.00 -5.51 -12.89
C ILE A 288 -5.14 -4.24 -12.84
N PRO A 289 -3.80 -4.35 -13.08
CA PRO A 289 -2.88 -3.23 -13.02
C PRO A 289 -3.30 -2.05 -13.91
N THR A 290 -3.02 -0.84 -13.45
CA THR A 290 -3.43 0.41 -14.11
C THR A 290 -2.94 0.51 -15.56
N GLU A 291 -1.77 -0.08 -15.87
CA GLU A 291 -1.18 -0.08 -17.21
C GLU A 291 -2.05 -0.84 -18.22
N LEU A 292 -2.84 -1.81 -17.77
CA LEU A 292 -3.74 -2.61 -18.62
C LEU A 292 -5.15 -2.05 -18.68
N TYR A 293 -5.47 -1.07 -17.85
CA TYR A 293 -6.82 -0.50 -17.72
C TYR A 293 -7.39 -0.04 -19.08
N GLN A 294 -6.60 0.73 -19.84
CA GLN A 294 -7.06 1.27 -21.13
C GLN A 294 -7.38 0.16 -22.13
N GLY A 295 -6.60 -0.93 -22.13
CA GLY A 295 -6.88 -2.10 -22.95
C GLY A 295 -8.19 -2.77 -22.57
N CYS A 296 -8.50 -2.88 -21.27
CA CYS A 296 -9.77 -3.44 -20.78
C CYS A 296 -10.97 -2.63 -21.26
N ILE A 297 -10.86 -1.30 -21.27
CA ILE A 297 -11.93 -0.41 -21.74
C ILE A 297 -12.10 -0.51 -23.27
N GLN A 298 -10.97 -0.45 -24.00
CA GLN A 298 -10.97 -0.45 -25.47
C GLN A 298 -11.49 -1.75 -26.07
N TYR A 299 -11.17 -2.90 -25.48
CA TYR A 299 -11.47 -4.22 -25.99
C TYR A 299 -12.54 -4.97 -25.17
N ALA A 300 -13.34 -4.24 -24.39
CA ALA A 300 -14.31 -4.81 -23.44
C ALA A 300 -15.27 -5.85 -24.05
N GLU A 301 -15.63 -5.71 -25.32
CA GLU A 301 -16.55 -6.62 -26.05
C GLU A 301 -15.82 -7.75 -26.81
N ASP A 302 -14.50 -7.65 -27.00
CA ASP A 302 -13.70 -8.64 -27.70
C ASP A 302 -13.17 -9.70 -26.73
N LYS A 303 -13.82 -10.86 -26.72
CA LYS A 303 -13.46 -11.96 -25.82
C LYS A 303 -12.00 -12.46 -25.99
N HIS A 304 -11.46 -12.43 -27.20
CA HIS A 304 -10.09 -12.85 -27.44
C HIS A 304 -9.09 -11.85 -26.88
N LYS A 305 -9.34 -10.56 -27.08
CA LYS A 305 -8.53 -9.50 -26.49
C LYS A 305 -8.66 -9.44 -24.97
N CYS A 306 -9.86 -9.61 -24.43
CA CYS A 306 -10.06 -9.75 -22.98
C CYS A 306 -9.25 -10.92 -22.41
N LEU A 307 -9.25 -12.07 -23.08
CA LEU A 307 -8.45 -13.22 -22.68
C LEU A 307 -6.93 -12.96 -22.77
N GLU A 308 -6.46 -12.31 -23.85
CA GLU A 308 -5.04 -11.90 -23.97
C GLU A 308 -4.62 -11.01 -22.79
N ILE A 309 -5.45 -10.02 -22.43
CA ILE A 309 -5.18 -9.13 -21.28
C ILE A 309 -5.10 -9.94 -19.99
N VAL A 310 -6.08 -10.80 -19.71
CA VAL A 310 -6.07 -11.62 -18.49
C VAL A 310 -4.84 -12.53 -18.44
N ASN A 311 -4.49 -13.17 -19.57
CA ASN A 311 -3.35 -14.07 -19.64
C ASN A 311 -1.99 -13.34 -19.57
N SER A 312 -1.95 -12.03 -19.82
CA SER A 312 -0.75 -11.20 -19.66
C SER A 312 -0.53 -10.70 -18.22
N LEU A 313 -1.51 -10.86 -17.33
CA LEU A 313 -1.39 -10.43 -15.93
C LEU A 313 -0.23 -11.13 -15.21
N PRO A 314 0.38 -10.51 -14.20
CA PRO A 314 1.26 -11.18 -13.25
C PRO A 314 0.59 -12.45 -12.70
N ASP A 315 1.36 -13.46 -12.37
CA ASP A 315 0.81 -14.80 -12.07
C ASP A 315 -0.25 -14.79 -10.96
N THR A 316 0.04 -14.14 -9.83
CA THR A 316 -0.90 -14.02 -8.71
C THR A 316 -2.18 -13.28 -9.12
N ASN A 317 -2.06 -12.15 -9.81
CA ASN A 317 -3.21 -11.38 -10.31
C ASN A 317 -4.07 -12.22 -11.25
N ARG A 318 -3.45 -12.90 -12.21
CA ARG A 318 -4.14 -13.76 -13.18
C ARG A 318 -4.90 -14.88 -12.49
N ARG A 319 -4.27 -15.57 -11.55
CA ARG A 319 -4.90 -16.64 -10.77
C ARG A 319 -6.11 -16.16 -10.01
N ILE A 320 -6.01 -14.98 -9.37
CA ILE A 320 -7.13 -14.39 -8.63
C ILE A 320 -8.26 -14.00 -9.57
N VAL A 321 -7.95 -13.35 -10.69
CA VAL A 321 -8.97 -12.98 -11.69
C VAL A 321 -9.70 -14.24 -12.18
N LEU A 322 -8.98 -15.26 -12.60
CA LEU A 322 -9.56 -16.52 -13.09
C LEU A 322 -10.37 -17.23 -11.99
N TYR A 323 -9.85 -17.32 -10.77
CA TYR A 323 -10.57 -17.90 -9.64
C TYR A 323 -11.88 -17.19 -9.37
N MET A 324 -11.86 -15.86 -9.34
CA MET A 324 -13.04 -15.04 -9.12
C MET A 324 -14.05 -15.16 -10.28
N ILE A 325 -13.58 -15.20 -11.52
CA ILE A 325 -14.46 -15.45 -12.67
C ILE A 325 -15.18 -16.80 -12.52
N ARG A 326 -14.47 -17.87 -12.16
CA ARG A 326 -15.09 -19.18 -11.94
C ARG A 326 -16.08 -19.15 -10.77
N PHE A 327 -15.74 -18.47 -9.67
CA PHE A 327 -16.65 -18.27 -8.55
C PHE A 327 -17.94 -17.56 -8.99
N LEU A 328 -17.83 -16.47 -9.77
CA LEU A 328 -18.99 -15.72 -10.27
C LEU A 328 -19.83 -16.54 -11.27
N GLN A 329 -19.20 -17.46 -12.00
CA GLN A 329 -19.90 -18.38 -12.91
C GLN A 329 -20.86 -19.33 -12.19
N ASP A 330 -20.62 -19.65 -10.92
CA ASP A 330 -21.56 -20.43 -10.11
C ASP A 330 -22.89 -19.71 -9.89
N PHE A 331 -22.87 -18.38 -9.93
CA PHE A 331 -24.05 -17.53 -9.70
C PHE A 331 -24.85 -17.17 -10.97
N ILE A 332 -24.29 -17.41 -12.16
CA ILE A 332 -25.03 -17.20 -13.43
C ILE A 332 -25.80 -18.44 -13.90
N ASP A 333 -25.68 -19.56 -13.17
CA ASP A 333 -26.54 -20.73 -13.42
C ASP A 333 -28.02 -20.30 -13.34
N PRO A 334 -28.88 -20.67 -14.32
CA PRO A 334 -30.28 -20.29 -14.34
C PRO A 334 -31.04 -20.64 -13.04
N GLN A 335 -30.73 -21.78 -12.44
CA GLN A 335 -31.36 -22.19 -11.17
C GLN A 335 -30.95 -21.29 -10.02
N VAL A 336 -29.66 -20.92 -9.95
CA VAL A 336 -29.14 -19.98 -8.93
C VAL A 336 -29.69 -18.58 -9.16
N THR A 337 -29.71 -18.11 -10.40
CA THR A 337 -30.20 -16.78 -10.76
C THR A 337 -31.67 -16.58 -10.42
N GLN A 338 -32.50 -17.63 -10.51
CA GLN A 338 -33.92 -17.58 -10.09
C GLN A 338 -34.09 -17.25 -8.60
N HIS A 339 -33.17 -17.69 -7.75
CA HIS A 339 -33.20 -17.43 -6.31
C HIS A 339 -32.53 -16.10 -5.96
N THR A 340 -31.37 -15.85 -6.55
CA THR A 340 -30.54 -14.69 -6.18
C THR A 340 -31.02 -13.40 -6.85
N LEU A 341 -31.72 -13.49 -7.96
CA LEU A 341 -32.05 -12.37 -8.84
C LEU A 341 -30.80 -11.59 -9.32
N MET A 342 -29.64 -12.28 -9.31
CA MET A 342 -28.33 -11.72 -9.72
C MET A 342 -27.88 -12.37 -11.03
N ASN A 343 -28.28 -11.77 -12.14
CA ASN A 343 -27.81 -12.20 -13.46
C ASN A 343 -26.38 -11.68 -13.75
N VAL A 344 -25.82 -12.04 -14.90
CA VAL A 344 -24.45 -11.65 -15.27
C VAL A 344 -24.26 -10.13 -15.34
N PHE A 345 -25.28 -9.36 -15.72
CA PHE A 345 -25.21 -7.89 -15.74
C PHE A 345 -25.11 -7.31 -14.33
N ASN A 346 -25.92 -7.82 -13.41
CA ASN A 346 -25.91 -7.39 -12.01
C ASN A 346 -24.58 -7.72 -11.33
N LEU A 347 -24.04 -8.93 -11.57
CA LEU A 347 -22.74 -9.34 -11.05
C LEU A 347 -21.63 -8.48 -11.61
N ALA A 348 -21.61 -8.24 -12.93
CA ALA A 348 -20.61 -7.36 -13.53
C ALA A 348 -20.67 -5.93 -12.98
N MET A 349 -21.87 -5.39 -12.78
CA MET A 349 -22.07 -4.06 -12.21
C MET A 349 -21.47 -3.92 -10.80
N VAL A 350 -21.67 -4.91 -9.93
CA VAL A 350 -21.20 -4.84 -8.54
C VAL A 350 -19.73 -5.21 -8.37
N PHE A 351 -19.18 -6.04 -9.28
CA PHE A 351 -17.77 -6.50 -9.17
C PHE A 351 -16.78 -5.72 -10.02
N ALA A 352 -17.17 -5.10 -11.13
CA ALA A 352 -16.25 -4.36 -11.99
C ALA A 352 -15.40 -3.33 -11.24
N PRO A 353 -15.96 -2.50 -10.33
CA PRO A 353 -15.18 -1.54 -9.55
C PRO A 353 -14.18 -2.18 -8.56
N ASN A 354 -14.28 -3.46 -8.30
CA ASN A 354 -13.38 -4.19 -7.42
C ASN A 354 -12.22 -4.85 -8.20
N PHE A 355 -12.37 -5.06 -9.50
CA PHE A 355 -11.33 -5.57 -10.39
C PHE A 355 -10.51 -4.46 -11.02
N LEU A 356 -11.18 -3.38 -11.41
CA LEU A 356 -10.65 -2.26 -12.17
C LEU A 356 -10.76 -0.96 -11.36
N ARG A 357 -9.76 -0.10 -11.47
CA ARG A 357 -9.83 1.28 -10.95
C ARG A 357 -9.49 2.24 -12.06
N CYS A 358 -10.46 3.09 -12.40
CA CYS A 358 -10.23 4.15 -13.36
C CYS A 358 -9.10 5.07 -12.87
N PRO A 359 -8.03 5.26 -13.65
CA PRO A 359 -6.91 6.12 -13.25
C PRO A 359 -7.23 7.62 -13.37
N SER A 360 -8.36 7.97 -14.00
CA SER A 360 -8.79 9.36 -14.15
C SER A 360 -9.36 9.93 -12.86
N THR A 361 -9.10 11.22 -12.63
CA THR A 361 -9.76 12.02 -11.57
C THR A 361 -10.98 12.77 -12.09
N ASN A 362 -11.23 12.75 -13.41
CA ASN A 362 -12.36 13.40 -14.02
C ASN A 362 -13.62 12.52 -13.88
N LEU A 363 -14.63 13.03 -13.19
CA LEU A 363 -15.88 12.32 -12.93
C LEU A 363 -16.62 11.88 -14.21
N ALA A 364 -16.60 12.70 -15.27
CA ALA A 364 -17.22 12.33 -16.54
C ALA A 364 -16.53 11.11 -17.16
N THR A 365 -15.20 11.10 -17.20
CA THR A 365 -14.42 9.96 -17.69
C THR A 365 -14.65 8.70 -16.85
N ILE A 366 -14.70 8.83 -15.52
CA ILE A 366 -15.01 7.71 -14.62
C ILE A 366 -16.37 7.13 -14.93
N PHE A 367 -17.37 7.99 -15.11
CA PHE A 367 -18.73 7.56 -15.42
C PHE A 367 -18.85 6.88 -16.79
N GLU A 368 -18.22 7.44 -17.81
CA GLU A 368 -18.17 6.84 -19.16
C GLU A 368 -17.49 5.48 -19.18
N ASN A 369 -16.33 5.38 -18.51
CA ASN A 369 -15.56 4.14 -18.47
C ASN A 369 -16.25 3.04 -17.67
N SER A 370 -17.04 3.38 -16.65
CA SER A 370 -17.77 2.42 -15.81
C SER A 370 -18.62 1.44 -16.64
N LYS A 371 -19.21 1.89 -17.73
CA LYS A 371 -19.95 1.03 -18.65
C LYS A 371 -19.06 -0.05 -19.28
N TYR A 372 -17.88 0.33 -19.73
CA TYR A 372 -16.93 -0.59 -20.38
C TYR A 372 -16.26 -1.52 -19.37
N GLU A 373 -15.99 -1.05 -18.14
CA GLU A 373 -15.54 -1.91 -17.04
C GLU A 373 -16.53 -3.06 -16.79
N GLN A 374 -17.83 -2.74 -16.77
CA GLN A 374 -18.89 -3.74 -16.61
C GLN A 374 -18.95 -4.70 -17.81
N ILE A 375 -18.84 -4.19 -19.03
CA ILE A 375 -18.84 -5.01 -20.25
C ILE A 375 -17.62 -5.95 -20.22
N PHE A 376 -16.44 -5.46 -19.90
CA PHE A 376 -15.23 -6.28 -19.80
C PHE A 376 -15.42 -7.44 -18.82
N LEU A 377 -15.89 -7.18 -17.60
CA LEU A 377 -16.11 -8.22 -16.62
C LEU A 377 -17.21 -9.19 -17.03
N ARG A 378 -18.31 -8.70 -17.63
CA ARG A 378 -19.36 -9.53 -18.18
C ARG A 378 -18.84 -10.47 -19.26
N THR A 379 -18.02 -9.98 -20.18
CA THR A 379 -17.37 -10.78 -21.22
C THR A 379 -16.53 -11.90 -20.61
N LEU A 380 -15.73 -11.60 -19.57
CA LEU A 380 -14.95 -12.63 -18.87
C LEU A 380 -15.84 -13.70 -18.22
N ILE A 381 -16.89 -13.28 -17.49
CA ILE A 381 -17.81 -14.22 -16.82
C ILE A 381 -18.52 -15.12 -17.84
N ALA A 382 -18.99 -14.53 -18.95
CA ALA A 382 -19.74 -15.26 -19.97
C ALA A 382 -18.88 -16.23 -20.79
N GLU A 383 -17.69 -15.79 -21.19
CA GLU A 383 -16.92 -16.42 -22.27
C GLU A 383 -15.72 -17.27 -21.80
N LEU A 384 -15.22 -17.08 -20.56
CA LEU A 384 -14.05 -17.83 -20.13
C LEU A 384 -14.41 -19.20 -19.54
N ARG A 385 -13.60 -20.20 -19.88
CA ARG A 385 -13.55 -21.49 -19.20
C ARG A 385 -12.39 -21.48 -18.20
N VAL A 386 -12.67 -21.80 -16.95
CA VAL A 386 -11.70 -21.75 -15.86
C VAL A 386 -11.86 -22.95 -14.95
N GLU A 387 -10.73 -23.49 -14.48
CA GLU A 387 -10.67 -24.53 -13.45
C GLU A 387 -10.22 -23.88 -12.12
N LYS A 388 -11.14 -23.76 -11.17
CA LYS A 388 -10.96 -23.05 -9.90
C LYS A 388 -9.80 -23.59 -9.08
N ASP A 389 -9.73 -24.92 -8.92
CA ASP A 389 -8.71 -25.56 -8.11
C ASP A 389 -7.31 -25.43 -8.72
N ALA A 390 -7.23 -25.44 -10.06
CA ALA A 390 -5.96 -25.19 -10.73
C ALA A 390 -5.44 -23.77 -10.44
N CYS A 391 -6.33 -22.75 -10.38
CA CYS A 391 -5.95 -21.40 -10.03
C CYS A 391 -5.36 -21.30 -8.61
N ALA A 392 -5.93 -22.06 -7.66
CA ALA A 392 -5.54 -22.01 -6.27
C ALA A 392 -4.31 -22.87 -5.94
N TYR A 393 -4.12 -24.01 -6.59
CA TYR A 393 -3.17 -25.03 -6.11
C TYR A 393 -2.15 -25.52 -7.15
N SER A 394 -2.32 -25.24 -8.46
CA SER A 394 -1.38 -25.73 -9.46
C SER A 394 0.00 -25.11 -9.32
N GLU A 395 1.05 -25.94 -9.34
CA GLU A 395 2.44 -25.49 -9.44
C GLU A 395 2.76 -24.89 -10.82
N ASN A 396 2.05 -25.34 -11.85
CA ASN A 396 2.20 -24.84 -13.21
C ASN A 396 1.46 -23.51 -13.38
N GLN A 397 1.90 -22.71 -14.35
CA GLN A 397 1.18 -21.52 -14.75
C GLN A 397 -0.25 -21.88 -15.23
N VAL A 398 -1.21 -21.09 -14.82
CA VAL A 398 -2.62 -21.25 -15.17
C VAL A 398 -3.05 -20.13 -16.10
N PHE A 399 -3.69 -20.50 -17.21
CA PHE A 399 -4.21 -19.56 -18.19
C PHE A 399 -5.69 -19.80 -18.42
N GLY A 400 -6.43 -18.72 -18.67
CA GLY A 400 -7.81 -18.80 -19.13
C GLY A 400 -7.90 -19.33 -20.54
N LYS A 401 -9.08 -19.90 -20.89
CA LYS A 401 -9.44 -20.36 -22.23
C LYS A 401 -10.83 -19.83 -22.57
N ILE A 402 -11.13 -19.67 -23.85
CA ILE A 402 -12.50 -19.41 -24.32
C ILE A 402 -13.34 -20.69 -24.22
N LYS A 403 -14.61 -20.56 -23.87
CA LYS A 403 -15.60 -21.66 -23.87
C LYS A 403 -15.80 -22.25 -25.25
#